data_0d27c1c136099cdf778f3aab7b4b63ac
#
_entry.id   0d27c1c136099cdf778f3aab7b4b63ac
#
_cell.length_a   1.000
_cell.length_b   1.000
_cell.length_c   1.000
_cell.angle_alpha   90.00
_cell.angle_beta   90.00
_cell.angle_gamma   90.00
#
_symmetry.space_group_name_H-M   'P 1'
#
loop_
_entity.id
_entity.type
_entity.pdbx_description
1 polymer ?
#
loop_
_entity_poly.entity_id
_entity_poly.type
_entity_poly.pdbx_seq_one_letter_code
_entity_poly.pdbx_strand_id
1 'polypeptide(L)'
;MTCKEIYYYHTSGAEETVILEAYQDVPLESRDEIHDNNTALHTACYFSDIRAVGILLERGADVNVKNDQGDTPLCVMARRNSCPDEAILADITGLLLSKGARVPRSGKDTTALLEAVRNRHFLMADILLKSGARTDSTDSNGDNVLHLLSRSAGYIASDIKSRQRRIADFSERWYSEQSKQETYEELENLKSLEIQCCHTAKLVLESGEIDPEEKNNSGKTPFEVAAEGGARRIGALLSGQDPETDELAALAGGLDVFQALWYHDETALDALLRSGTDTQTICEDEKMYDFHGKSPLGCALTWENFSAAEMLLRGGADPDFRDSEERTAFAVWMSNKRHKSFCKEDCLHFLQCLMECGWTPDSPADKYGNTSLSVACQGAGYEAGVCAVRYLVESGADVNAVNMQGQTPVMNLYGGRFWDGNIPRFAGFPRSYPYGGRSCTDEDAETLELLLEAGADINAKDNWGNTLLHYIAGSSTRGSKEAAALVMDFGSPDVSAVNNECLSALDIAMEKDDETLVKFLLKYS
;
A
#
# COMPACT_ATOMS: atom_id res chain seq x y z
N MET A 1 41.53 -22.49 25.13
CA MET A 1 40.55 -21.97 24.15
C MET A 1 41.31 -21.18 23.09
N THR A 2 41.01 -21.36 21.81
CA THR A 2 41.64 -20.67 20.69
C THR A 2 40.58 -19.80 19.94
N CYS A 3 41.01 -18.77 19.19
CA CYS A 3 40.12 -17.96 18.38
C CYS A 3 39.36 -18.80 17.34
N LYS A 4 39.97 -19.84 16.80
CA LYS A 4 39.32 -20.79 15.88
C LYS A 4 38.14 -21.53 16.52
N GLU A 5 38.25 -21.94 17.78
CA GLU A 5 37.15 -22.61 18.50
C GLU A 5 35.98 -21.62 18.74
N ILE A 6 36.24 -20.35 19.02
CA ILE A 6 35.22 -19.30 19.17
C ILE A 6 34.45 -19.11 17.85
N TYR A 7 35.15 -18.98 16.72
CA TYR A 7 34.52 -18.90 15.41
C TYR A 7 33.60 -20.11 15.12
N TYR A 8 34.07 -21.29 15.46
CA TYR A 8 33.29 -22.52 15.32
C TYR A 8 32.02 -22.52 16.19
N TYR A 9 32.08 -22.02 17.44
CA TYR A 9 30.93 -21.95 18.32
C TYR A 9 29.84 -21.04 17.75
N HIS A 10 30.19 -19.86 17.22
CA HIS A 10 29.25 -18.99 16.54
C HIS A 10 28.60 -19.64 15.31
N THR A 11 29.37 -20.37 14.52
CA THR A 11 28.86 -20.96 13.27
C THR A 11 28.10 -22.26 13.50
N SER A 12 28.34 -22.98 14.60
CA SER A 12 27.66 -24.22 14.97
C SER A 12 26.36 -24.02 15.75
N GLY A 13 26.00 -22.79 16.12
CA GLY A 13 24.82 -22.49 16.92
C GLY A 13 24.95 -22.92 18.38
N ALA A 14 26.16 -22.83 18.97
CA ALA A 14 26.38 -23.09 20.40
C ALA A 14 25.55 -22.13 21.26
N GLU A 15 25.21 -22.54 22.49
CA GLU A 15 24.52 -21.68 23.44
C GLU A 15 25.34 -20.42 23.77
N GLU A 16 24.65 -19.29 23.92
CA GLU A 16 25.26 -17.97 24.18
C GLU A 16 26.20 -17.99 25.41
N THR A 17 25.80 -18.71 26.45
CA THR A 17 26.61 -18.86 27.67
C THR A 17 27.96 -19.49 27.39
N VAL A 18 28.02 -20.54 26.56
CA VAL A 18 29.25 -21.22 26.13
C VAL A 18 30.13 -20.28 25.31
N ILE A 19 29.53 -19.49 24.43
CA ILE A 19 30.24 -18.50 23.62
C ILE A 19 30.87 -17.43 24.50
N LEU A 20 30.13 -16.88 25.46
CA LEU A 20 30.62 -15.83 26.35
C LEU A 20 31.73 -16.34 27.31
N GLU A 21 31.59 -17.57 27.84
CA GLU A 21 32.65 -18.22 28.63
C GLU A 21 33.94 -18.39 27.79
N ALA A 22 33.80 -18.78 26.52
CA ALA A 22 34.93 -18.87 25.61
C ALA A 22 35.68 -17.53 25.45
N TYR A 23 34.97 -16.43 25.39
CA TYR A 23 35.57 -15.09 25.33
C TYR A 23 36.24 -14.66 26.65
N GLN A 24 35.80 -15.17 27.79
CA GLN A 24 36.46 -14.93 29.06
C GLN A 24 37.82 -15.65 29.17
N ASP A 25 37.95 -16.82 28.56
CA ASP A 25 39.12 -17.67 28.73
C ASP A 25 40.15 -17.57 27.59
N VAL A 26 39.78 -17.01 26.41
CA VAL A 26 40.68 -16.94 25.25
C VAL A 26 41.86 -16.01 25.52
N PRO A 27 43.12 -16.39 25.20
CA PRO A 27 44.24 -15.47 25.26
C PRO A 27 44.06 -14.34 24.25
N LEU A 28 44.21 -13.07 24.69
CA LEU A 28 43.97 -11.89 23.87
C LEU A 28 44.85 -11.84 22.61
N GLU A 29 46.06 -12.39 22.68
CA GLU A 29 46.99 -12.48 21.56
C GLU A 29 46.75 -13.70 20.65
N SER A 30 45.83 -14.58 21.00
CA SER A 30 45.49 -15.74 20.16
C SER A 30 44.94 -15.29 18.83
N ARG A 31 45.31 -15.97 17.75
CA ARG A 31 44.91 -15.68 16.39
C ARG A 31 44.29 -16.90 15.72
N ASP A 32 43.35 -16.66 14.84
CA ASP A 32 42.69 -17.67 14.01
C ASP A 32 43.44 -17.79 12.67
N GLU A 33 44.33 -18.77 12.56
CA GLU A 33 45.15 -18.99 11.35
C GLU A 33 44.33 -19.34 10.11
N ILE A 34 43.04 -19.68 10.26
CA ILE A 34 42.17 -20.05 9.14
C ILE A 34 41.44 -18.83 8.62
N HIS A 35 41.09 -17.88 9.48
CA HIS A 35 40.32 -16.69 9.13
C HIS A 35 41.19 -15.44 9.29
N ASP A 36 42.10 -15.23 8.35
CA ASP A 36 42.96 -14.04 8.22
C ASP A 36 43.74 -13.64 9.48
N ASN A 37 44.08 -14.58 10.33
CA ASN A 37 44.75 -14.34 11.62
C ASN A 37 43.96 -13.36 12.50
N ASN A 38 42.62 -13.46 12.49
CA ASN A 38 41.75 -12.65 13.35
C ASN A 38 42.01 -12.95 14.84
N THR A 39 42.04 -11.89 15.66
CA THR A 39 41.98 -12.05 17.12
C THR A 39 40.54 -12.27 17.59
N ALA A 40 40.38 -12.67 18.85
CA ALA A 40 39.05 -12.82 19.45
C ALA A 40 38.17 -11.55 19.29
N LEU A 41 38.78 -10.34 19.38
CA LEU A 41 38.05 -9.08 19.18
C LEU A 41 37.58 -8.89 17.73
N HIS A 42 38.38 -9.29 16.72
CA HIS A 42 37.91 -9.31 15.32
C HIS A 42 36.71 -10.23 15.15
N THR A 43 36.76 -11.43 15.75
CA THR A 43 35.69 -12.42 15.66
C THR A 43 34.41 -11.90 16.35
N ALA A 44 34.51 -11.32 17.55
CA ALA A 44 33.38 -10.73 18.25
C ALA A 44 32.72 -9.59 17.45
N CYS A 45 33.55 -8.73 16.83
CA CYS A 45 33.08 -7.68 15.93
C CYS A 45 32.43 -8.22 14.66
N TYR A 46 33.01 -9.27 14.06
CA TYR A 46 32.45 -9.92 12.88
C TYR A 46 31.05 -10.49 13.15
N PHE A 47 30.83 -11.12 14.30
CA PHE A 47 29.53 -11.65 14.70
C PHE A 47 28.58 -10.62 15.33
N SER A 48 29.04 -9.36 15.50
CA SER A 48 28.28 -8.27 16.14
C SER A 48 27.82 -8.61 17.56
N ASP A 49 28.66 -9.35 18.29
CA ASP A 49 28.39 -9.73 19.67
C ASP A 49 28.89 -8.65 20.64
N ILE A 50 27.99 -7.73 20.99
CA ILE A 50 28.29 -6.59 21.85
C ILE A 50 28.78 -7.00 23.25
N ARG A 51 28.29 -8.13 23.79
CA ARG A 51 28.70 -8.63 25.11
C ARG A 51 30.13 -9.17 25.07
N ALA A 52 30.43 -9.97 24.04
CA ALA A 52 31.77 -10.47 23.81
C ALA A 52 32.78 -9.34 23.59
N VAL A 53 32.41 -8.32 22.80
CA VAL A 53 33.22 -7.11 22.60
C VAL A 53 33.46 -6.42 23.95
N GLY A 54 32.43 -6.25 24.79
CA GLY A 54 32.56 -5.66 26.12
C GLY A 54 33.57 -6.43 27.00
N ILE A 55 33.41 -7.74 27.10
CA ILE A 55 34.30 -8.64 27.88
C ILE A 55 35.76 -8.49 27.43
N LEU A 56 36.02 -8.55 26.13
CA LEU A 56 37.38 -8.47 25.60
C LEU A 56 38.02 -7.10 25.84
N LEU A 57 37.23 -6.01 25.71
CA LEU A 57 37.71 -4.66 25.97
C LEU A 57 37.98 -4.41 27.45
N GLU A 58 37.20 -4.96 28.37
CA GLU A 58 37.46 -4.90 29.83
C GLU A 58 38.70 -5.70 30.20
N ARG A 59 38.99 -6.79 29.49
CA ARG A 59 40.23 -7.57 29.64
C ARG A 59 41.46 -6.90 29.04
N GLY A 60 41.29 -5.79 28.33
CA GLY A 60 42.39 -5.00 27.75
C GLY A 60 42.80 -5.44 26.33
N ALA A 61 41.90 -5.99 25.55
CA ALA A 61 42.18 -6.29 24.15
C ALA A 61 42.56 -5.03 23.36
N ASP A 62 43.57 -5.15 22.48
CA ASP A 62 43.99 -4.01 21.62
C ASP A 62 42.94 -3.76 20.54
N VAL A 63 42.26 -2.60 20.62
CA VAL A 63 41.19 -2.19 19.67
C VAL A 63 41.75 -1.87 18.27
N ASN A 64 43.06 -1.69 18.13
CA ASN A 64 43.74 -1.30 16.89
C ASN A 64 44.58 -2.42 16.29
N VAL A 65 44.47 -3.65 16.83
CA VAL A 65 45.21 -4.80 16.31
C VAL A 65 44.79 -5.07 14.85
N LYS A 66 45.76 -5.42 14.01
CA LYS A 66 45.54 -5.72 12.61
C LYS A 66 45.61 -7.22 12.35
N ASN A 67 44.69 -7.73 11.50
CA ASN A 67 44.76 -9.05 10.95
C ASN A 67 45.69 -9.12 9.71
N ASP A 68 45.75 -10.26 9.01
CA ASP A 68 46.61 -10.42 7.82
C ASP A 68 46.18 -9.56 6.63
N GLN A 69 44.91 -9.16 6.56
CA GLN A 69 44.40 -8.24 5.55
C GLN A 69 44.73 -6.77 5.90
N GLY A 70 45.31 -6.52 7.06
CA GLY A 70 45.58 -5.17 7.59
C GLY A 70 44.35 -4.54 8.25
N ASP A 71 43.26 -5.28 8.41
CA ASP A 71 42.03 -4.75 8.99
C ASP A 71 42.09 -4.75 10.52
N THR A 72 41.55 -3.68 11.09
CA THR A 72 41.22 -3.60 12.52
C THR A 72 39.85 -4.25 12.80
N PRO A 73 39.52 -4.58 14.07
CA PRO A 73 38.19 -5.08 14.43
C PRO A 73 37.04 -4.22 13.89
N LEU A 74 37.21 -2.89 13.89
CA LEU A 74 36.26 -1.93 13.33
C LEU A 74 36.08 -2.11 11.80
N CYS A 75 37.18 -2.34 11.06
CA CYS A 75 37.12 -2.58 9.61
C CYS A 75 36.45 -3.94 9.27
N VAL A 76 36.77 -5.00 10.04
CA VAL A 76 36.17 -6.32 9.87
C VAL A 76 34.64 -6.25 10.06
N MET A 77 34.17 -5.49 11.06
CA MET A 77 32.75 -5.28 11.29
C MET A 77 32.10 -4.53 10.13
N ALA A 78 32.73 -3.45 9.63
CA ALA A 78 32.22 -2.64 8.52
C ALA A 78 32.08 -3.43 7.21
N ARG A 79 32.92 -4.47 6.97
CA ARG A 79 32.90 -5.31 5.77
C ARG A 79 31.77 -6.35 5.73
N ARG A 80 31.05 -6.52 6.80
CA ARG A 80 30.01 -7.56 6.86
C ARG A 80 28.81 -7.19 5.99
N ASN A 81 28.46 -8.05 5.03
CA ASN A 81 27.35 -7.84 4.08
C ASN A 81 25.95 -8.08 4.66
N SER A 82 25.85 -8.68 5.86
CA SER A 82 24.58 -8.96 6.50
C SER A 82 24.67 -8.68 7.98
N CYS A 83 24.05 -7.61 8.43
CA CYS A 83 23.85 -7.37 9.85
C CYS A 83 22.34 -7.41 10.14
N PRO A 84 21.90 -8.16 11.13
CA PRO A 84 20.49 -8.23 11.50
C PRO A 84 20.00 -6.95 12.19
N ASP A 85 20.92 -6.13 12.76
CA ASP A 85 20.54 -4.93 13.51
C ASP A 85 21.64 -3.85 13.41
N GLU A 86 21.34 -2.75 12.71
CA GLU A 86 22.24 -1.59 12.58
C GLU A 86 22.48 -0.87 13.91
N ALA A 87 21.55 -0.91 14.87
CA ALA A 87 21.72 -0.30 16.17
C ALA A 87 22.85 -0.99 16.96
N ILE A 88 22.93 -2.31 16.88
CA ILE A 88 24.02 -3.08 17.52
C ILE A 88 25.38 -2.70 16.92
N LEU A 89 25.45 -2.53 15.58
CA LEU A 89 26.68 -2.06 14.94
C LEU A 89 27.08 -0.67 15.41
N ALA A 90 26.12 0.22 15.54
CA ALA A 90 26.33 1.57 16.04
C ALA A 90 26.85 1.56 17.47
N ASP A 91 26.27 0.76 18.35
CA ASP A 91 26.68 0.61 19.74
C ASP A 91 28.10 0.05 19.87
N ILE A 92 28.43 -1.01 19.13
CA ILE A 92 29.79 -1.58 19.11
C ILE A 92 30.79 -0.55 18.57
N THR A 93 30.42 0.19 17.52
CA THR A 93 31.25 1.27 16.96
C THR A 93 31.56 2.32 18.01
N GLY A 94 30.53 2.82 18.71
CA GLY A 94 30.67 3.76 19.81
C GLY A 94 31.57 3.22 20.94
N LEU A 95 31.39 1.94 21.30
CA LEU A 95 32.19 1.28 22.33
C LEU A 95 33.67 1.19 21.94
N LEU A 96 33.97 0.74 20.71
CA LEU A 96 35.36 0.66 20.21
C LEU A 96 36.03 2.05 20.16
N LEU A 97 35.32 3.06 19.67
CA LEU A 97 35.83 4.45 19.62
C LEU A 97 36.07 5.00 21.01
N SER A 98 35.20 4.73 21.99
CA SER A 98 35.39 5.15 23.40
C SER A 98 36.63 4.54 24.04
N LYS A 99 37.05 3.35 23.57
CA LYS A 99 38.26 2.64 24.01
C LYS A 99 39.49 2.98 23.16
N GLY A 100 39.42 3.97 22.27
CA GLY A 100 40.54 4.50 21.51
C GLY A 100 40.78 3.81 20.17
N ALA A 101 39.76 3.19 19.58
CA ALA A 101 39.84 2.74 18.21
C ALA A 101 40.16 3.93 17.30
N ARG A 102 41.17 3.76 16.45
CA ARG A 102 41.58 4.79 15.50
C ARG A 102 40.68 4.70 14.26
N VAL A 103 40.17 5.84 13.85
CA VAL A 103 39.60 5.99 12.51
C VAL A 103 40.76 6.36 11.60
N PRO A 104 41.16 5.54 10.61
CA PRO A 104 42.33 5.81 9.77
C PRO A 104 42.24 7.19 9.10
N ARG A 105 43.28 8.02 9.25
CA ARG A 105 43.34 9.37 8.69
C ARG A 105 44.12 9.50 7.38
N SER A 106 44.73 8.44 6.89
CA SER A 106 45.43 8.43 5.60
C SER A 106 45.82 7.04 5.18
N GLY A 107 45.83 6.77 3.89
CA GLY A 107 46.44 5.59 3.29
C GLY A 107 45.56 4.96 2.21
N LYS A 108 46.21 4.17 1.35
CA LYS A 108 45.59 3.41 0.25
C LYS A 108 44.69 2.25 0.73
N ASP A 109 44.53 2.11 2.05
CA ASP A 109 43.72 1.05 2.65
C ASP A 109 42.25 1.48 2.64
N THR A 110 41.38 0.61 2.23
CA THR A 110 39.93 0.77 2.37
C THR A 110 39.60 1.15 3.81
N THR A 111 39.02 2.33 4.00
CA THR A 111 38.70 2.81 5.34
C THR A 111 37.45 2.13 5.85
N ALA A 112 37.30 2.03 7.18
CA ALA A 112 36.05 1.53 7.79
C ALA A 112 34.82 2.32 7.30
N LEU A 113 34.98 3.60 7.00
CA LEU A 113 33.90 4.44 6.43
C LEU A 113 33.47 3.98 5.03
N LEU A 114 34.42 3.72 4.12
CA LEU A 114 34.09 3.24 2.76
C LEU A 114 33.40 1.88 2.81
N GLU A 115 33.88 0.96 3.66
CA GLU A 115 33.28 -0.36 3.82
C GLU A 115 31.89 -0.29 4.46
N ALA A 116 31.70 0.56 5.48
CA ALA A 116 30.39 0.78 6.09
C ALA A 116 29.37 1.29 5.08
N VAL A 117 29.73 2.29 4.27
CA VAL A 117 28.86 2.83 3.22
C VAL A 117 28.58 1.79 2.13
N ARG A 118 29.61 1.04 1.69
CA ARG A 118 29.46 -0.02 0.69
C ARG A 118 28.45 -1.10 1.12
N ASN A 119 28.47 -1.46 2.40
CA ASN A 119 27.62 -2.47 2.99
C ASN A 119 26.31 -1.92 3.57
N ARG A 120 26.03 -0.62 3.35
CA ARG A 120 24.80 0.09 3.77
C ARG A 120 24.65 0.22 5.30
N HIS A 121 25.75 0.24 6.04
CA HIS A 121 25.78 0.47 7.50
C HIS A 121 25.82 1.97 7.78
N PHE A 122 24.75 2.69 7.48
CA PHE A 122 24.73 4.16 7.50
C PHE A 122 24.82 4.73 8.91
N LEU A 123 24.21 4.09 9.92
CA LEU A 123 24.36 4.52 11.32
C LEU A 123 25.81 4.43 11.79
N MET A 124 26.51 3.34 11.42
CA MET A 124 27.93 3.20 11.68
C MET A 124 28.74 4.28 10.96
N ALA A 125 28.43 4.56 9.69
CA ALA A 125 29.09 5.59 8.91
C ALA A 125 28.93 6.98 9.53
N ASP A 126 27.74 7.33 10.02
CA ASP A 126 27.47 8.59 10.71
C ASP A 126 28.29 8.75 11.99
N ILE A 127 28.45 7.68 12.78
CA ILE A 127 29.29 7.69 13.99
C ILE A 127 30.77 7.91 13.62
N LEU A 128 31.23 7.23 12.57
CA LEU A 128 32.59 7.36 12.07
C LEU A 128 32.86 8.80 11.59
N LEU A 129 31.94 9.41 10.84
CA LEU A 129 32.05 10.80 10.38
C LEU A 129 32.08 11.78 11.56
N LYS A 130 31.19 11.65 12.53
CA LYS A 130 31.16 12.45 13.74
C LYS A 130 32.43 12.30 14.59
N SER A 131 33.12 11.16 14.46
CA SER A 131 34.40 10.88 15.14
C SER A 131 35.61 11.31 14.32
N GLY A 132 35.41 12.03 13.21
CA GLY A 132 36.48 12.61 12.39
C GLY A 132 37.08 11.62 11.39
N ALA A 133 36.31 10.67 10.88
CA ALA A 133 36.70 9.85 9.74
C ALA A 133 36.95 10.75 8.52
N ARG A 134 38.08 10.54 7.83
CA ARG A 134 38.33 11.24 6.56
C ARG A 134 37.46 10.73 5.45
N THR A 135 36.99 11.64 4.65
CA THR A 135 36.08 11.39 3.54
C THR A 135 36.78 11.32 2.17
N ASP A 136 38.00 11.82 2.08
CA ASP A 136 38.82 11.95 0.86
C ASP A 136 39.47 10.65 0.36
N SER A 137 39.17 9.52 0.99
CA SER A 137 39.63 8.19 0.57
C SER A 137 38.83 7.67 -0.61
N THR A 138 39.49 6.96 -1.53
CA THR A 138 38.87 6.31 -2.67
C THR A 138 39.11 4.80 -2.65
N ASP A 139 38.21 4.03 -3.25
CA ASP A 139 38.40 2.59 -3.48
C ASP A 139 39.23 2.32 -4.76
N SER A 140 39.38 1.03 -5.12
CA SER A 140 40.10 0.59 -6.32
C SER A 140 39.50 1.09 -7.62
N ASN A 141 38.22 1.49 -7.63
CA ASN A 141 37.53 2.06 -8.79
C ASN A 141 37.64 3.59 -8.82
N GLY A 142 38.34 4.19 -7.89
CA GLY A 142 38.39 5.64 -7.71
C GLY A 142 37.09 6.21 -7.14
N ASP A 143 36.21 5.37 -6.62
CA ASP A 143 34.97 5.81 -5.98
C ASP A 143 35.28 6.38 -4.58
N ASN A 144 34.95 7.63 -4.34
CA ASN A 144 34.94 8.23 -3.00
C ASN A 144 33.63 7.91 -2.26
N VAL A 145 33.50 8.37 -1.02
CA VAL A 145 32.31 8.10 -0.19
C VAL A 145 31.02 8.54 -0.86
N LEU A 146 30.99 9.69 -1.55
CA LEU A 146 29.81 10.17 -2.26
C LEU A 146 29.42 9.26 -3.44
N HIS A 147 30.39 8.74 -4.19
CA HIS A 147 30.12 7.75 -5.26
C HIS A 147 29.48 6.47 -4.69
N LEU A 148 30.02 5.97 -3.55
CA LEU A 148 29.49 4.77 -2.92
C LEU A 148 28.09 4.99 -2.34
N LEU A 149 27.81 6.15 -1.76
CA LEU A 149 26.48 6.56 -1.29
C LEU A 149 25.49 6.63 -2.46
N SER A 150 25.91 7.27 -3.57
CA SER A 150 25.11 7.36 -4.80
C SER A 150 24.75 5.99 -5.36
N ARG A 151 25.71 5.06 -5.37
CA ARG A 151 25.50 3.68 -5.82
C ARG A 151 24.57 2.91 -4.88
N SER A 152 24.79 3.05 -3.56
CA SER A 152 23.95 2.42 -2.54
C SER A 152 22.51 2.93 -2.63
N ALA A 153 22.30 4.22 -2.79
CA ALA A 153 20.98 4.82 -3.01
C ALA A 153 20.32 4.30 -4.29
N GLY A 154 21.08 4.09 -5.37
CA GLY A 154 20.58 3.49 -6.61
C GLY A 154 20.06 2.06 -6.42
N TYR A 155 20.78 1.23 -5.66
CA TYR A 155 20.32 -0.11 -5.32
C TYR A 155 19.07 -0.07 -4.43
N ILE A 156 19.03 0.82 -3.42
CA ILE A 156 17.86 0.98 -2.56
C ILE A 156 16.65 1.43 -3.37
N ALA A 157 16.80 2.40 -4.27
CA ALA A 157 15.73 2.86 -5.16
C ALA A 157 15.19 1.74 -6.07
N SER A 158 16.09 0.87 -6.58
CA SER A 158 15.72 -0.31 -7.36
C SER A 158 14.96 -1.34 -6.52
N ASP A 159 15.40 -1.57 -5.28
CA ASP A 159 14.75 -2.50 -4.34
C ASP A 159 13.36 -1.97 -3.95
N ILE A 160 13.21 -0.68 -3.65
CA ILE A 160 11.93 0.01 -3.40
C ILE A 160 10.98 -0.22 -4.58
N LYS A 161 11.43 0.07 -5.80
CA LYS A 161 10.63 -0.10 -7.02
C LYS A 161 10.21 -1.56 -7.24
N SER A 162 11.07 -2.53 -6.88
CA SER A 162 10.75 -3.95 -6.93
C SER A 162 9.65 -4.34 -5.94
N ARG A 163 9.71 -3.82 -4.69
CA ARG A 163 8.67 -4.08 -3.67
C ARG A 163 7.35 -3.40 -4.03
N GLN A 164 7.38 -2.18 -4.54
CA GLN A 164 6.21 -1.47 -5.03
C GLN A 164 5.51 -2.26 -6.15
N ARG A 165 6.27 -2.79 -7.13
CA ARG A 165 5.70 -3.66 -8.18
C ARG A 165 5.05 -4.91 -7.60
N ARG A 166 5.71 -5.57 -6.63
CA ARG A 166 5.15 -6.74 -5.96
C ARG A 166 3.86 -6.42 -5.21
N ILE A 167 3.76 -5.25 -4.58
CA ILE A 167 2.55 -4.76 -3.92
C ILE A 167 1.44 -4.53 -4.95
N ALA A 168 1.75 -3.94 -6.10
CA ALA A 168 0.80 -3.77 -7.19
C ALA A 168 0.23 -5.11 -7.71
N ASP A 169 1.05 -6.18 -7.67
CA ASP A 169 0.62 -7.54 -8.06
C ASP A 169 -0.24 -8.24 -6.99
N PHE A 170 -0.40 -7.69 -5.78
CA PHE A 170 -1.18 -8.30 -4.69
C PHE A 170 -2.69 -8.42 -4.99
N SER A 171 -3.17 -7.76 -6.03
CA SER A 171 -4.52 -7.96 -6.55
C SER A 171 -4.77 -9.39 -7.06
N GLU A 172 -3.73 -10.15 -7.38
CA GLU A 172 -3.83 -11.54 -7.77
C GLU A 172 -3.96 -12.48 -6.54
N ARG A 173 -4.79 -13.51 -6.67
CA ARG A 173 -5.26 -14.43 -5.59
C ARG A 173 -4.20 -15.28 -4.89
N TRP A 174 -2.92 -15.09 -5.18
CA TRP A 174 -1.85 -16.02 -4.80
C TRP A 174 -1.05 -15.62 -3.54
N TYR A 175 -1.24 -14.43 -3.01
CA TYR A 175 -0.47 -13.95 -1.86
C TYR A 175 -1.25 -14.11 -0.55
N SER A 176 -0.59 -14.69 0.48
CA SER A 176 -1.14 -14.71 1.84
C SER A 176 -1.04 -13.32 2.49
N GLU A 177 -1.94 -13.02 3.44
CA GLU A 177 -1.89 -11.75 4.18
C GLU A 177 -0.53 -11.55 4.90
N GLN A 178 0.05 -12.63 5.43
CA GLN A 178 1.38 -12.59 6.02
C GLN A 178 2.45 -12.16 4.99
N SER A 179 2.41 -12.70 3.76
CA SER A 179 3.36 -12.33 2.71
C SER A 179 3.19 -10.88 2.24
N LYS A 180 1.95 -10.35 2.28
CA LYS A 180 1.68 -8.94 2.00
C LYS A 180 2.28 -8.07 3.10
N GLN A 181 1.98 -8.37 4.35
CA GLN A 181 2.49 -7.63 5.52
C GLN A 181 4.02 -7.58 5.53
N GLU A 182 4.68 -8.72 5.32
CA GLU A 182 6.15 -8.80 5.21
C GLU A 182 6.70 -7.87 4.10
N THR A 183 6.01 -7.80 2.94
CA THR A 183 6.44 -6.92 1.83
C THR A 183 6.25 -5.44 2.16
N TYR A 184 5.19 -5.06 2.87
CA TYR A 184 5.01 -3.68 3.33
C TYR A 184 6.08 -3.29 4.35
N GLU A 185 6.39 -4.15 5.32
CA GLU A 185 7.46 -3.92 6.29
C GLU A 185 8.84 -3.80 5.62
N GLU A 186 9.13 -4.65 4.64
CA GLU A 186 10.35 -4.54 3.83
C GLU A 186 10.43 -3.20 3.08
N LEU A 187 9.31 -2.71 2.52
CA LEU A 187 9.25 -1.43 1.82
C LEU A 187 9.53 -0.27 2.77
N GLU A 188 8.92 -0.24 3.96
CA GLU A 188 9.15 0.80 4.95
C GLU A 188 10.60 0.81 5.47
N ASN A 189 11.19 -0.37 5.67
CA ASN A 189 12.60 -0.50 6.03
C ASN A 189 13.52 0.06 4.92
N LEU A 190 13.22 -0.20 3.65
CA LEU A 190 13.98 0.34 2.52
C LEU A 190 13.87 1.87 2.41
N LYS A 191 12.68 2.43 2.63
CA LYS A 191 12.47 3.89 2.66
C LYS A 191 13.27 4.54 3.80
N SER A 192 13.25 3.94 4.99
CA SER A 192 14.07 4.40 6.12
C SER A 192 15.56 4.37 5.80
N LEU A 193 16.02 3.31 5.14
CA LEU A 193 17.42 3.15 4.72
C LEU A 193 17.83 4.20 3.68
N GLU A 194 16.94 4.58 2.75
CA GLU A 194 17.17 5.66 1.79
C GLU A 194 17.35 7.01 2.50
N ILE A 195 16.52 7.30 3.50
CA ILE A 195 16.63 8.52 4.30
C ILE A 195 17.98 8.56 5.04
N GLN A 196 18.38 7.45 5.66
CA GLN A 196 19.68 7.36 6.34
C GLN A 196 20.85 7.54 5.36
N CYS A 197 20.77 6.96 4.16
CA CYS A 197 21.76 7.16 3.11
C CYS A 197 21.92 8.64 2.74
N CYS A 198 20.82 9.36 2.55
CA CYS A 198 20.82 10.80 2.26
C CYS A 198 21.36 11.62 3.44
N HIS A 199 21.03 11.26 4.68
CA HIS A 199 21.57 11.91 5.87
C HIS A 199 23.10 11.76 5.94
N THR A 200 23.63 10.57 5.72
CA THR A 200 25.07 10.31 5.66
C THR A 200 25.73 11.12 4.54
N ALA A 201 25.09 11.21 3.35
CA ALA A 201 25.61 12.04 2.25
C ALA A 201 25.67 13.53 2.63
N LYS A 202 24.65 14.03 3.34
CA LYS A 202 24.63 15.41 3.85
C LYS A 202 25.79 15.66 4.80
N LEU A 203 26.05 14.77 5.77
CA LEU A 203 27.19 14.88 6.68
C LEU A 203 28.53 14.90 5.94
N VAL A 204 28.66 14.09 4.88
CA VAL A 204 29.87 14.09 4.04
C VAL A 204 30.06 15.42 3.32
N LEU A 205 28.99 15.98 2.73
CA LEU A 205 29.04 17.29 2.06
C LEU A 205 29.34 18.42 3.04
N GLU A 206 28.78 18.39 4.23
CA GLU A 206 29.01 19.38 5.29
C GLU A 206 30.46 19.34 5.80
N SER A 207 31.17 18.22 5.68
CA SER A 207 32.60 18.14 6.04
C SER A 207 33.49 19.03 5.17
N GLY A 208 33.07 19.30 3.92
CA GLY A 208 33.80 20.12 2.96
C GLY A 208 35.14 19.51 2.51
N GLU A 209 35.41 18.24 2.81
CA GLU A 209 36.65 17.55 2.46
C GLU A 209 36.62 16.92 1.07
N ILE A 210 35.43 16.76 0.46
CA ILE A 210 35.22 16.12 -0.85
C ILE A 210 34.68 17.14 -1.84
N ASP A 211 35.23 17.11 -3.04
CA ASP A 211 34.64 17.78 -4.20
C ASP A 211 33.52 16.90 -4.77
N PRO A 212 32.25 17.33 -4.73
CA PRO A 212 31.13 16.55 -5.29
C PRO A 212 31.22 16.38 -6.82
N GLU A 213 32.07 17.15 -7.53
CA GLU A 213 32.31 17.05 -8.97
C GLU A 213 33.51 16.15 -9.31
N GLU A 214 34.20 15.58 -8.31
CA GLU A 214 35.31 14.66 -8.51
C GLU A 214 34.86 13.43 -9.28
N LYS A 215 35.65 13.04 -10.30
CA LYS A 215 35.34 11.89 -11.14
C LYS A 215 36.09 10.64 -10.72
N ASN A 216 35.37 9.51 -10.70
CA ASN A 216 35.98 8.20 -10.49
C ASN A 216 36.76 7.72 -11.74
N ASN A 217 37.35 6.52 -11.67
CA ASN A 217 38.11 5.92 -12.79
C ASN A 217 37.28 5.67 -14.06
N SER A 218 35.96 5.67 -13.96
CA SER A 218 35.05 5.58 -15.11
C SER A 218 34.67 6.96 -15.68
N GLY A 219 35.24 8.02 -15.14
CA GLY A 219 34.99 9.40 -15.56
C GLY A 219 33.64 9.96 -15.08
N LYS A 220 33.01 9.35 -14.08
CA LYS A 220 31.68 9.74 -13.58
C LYS A 220 31.78 10.46 -12.27
N THR A 221 30.96 11.51 -12.11
CA THR A 221 30.74 12.19 -10.84
C THR A 221 29.78 11.40 -9.94
N PRO A 222 29.72 11.65 -8.62
CA PRO A 222 28.71 11.07 -7.73
C PRO A 222 27.26 11.30 -8.21
N PHE A 223 26.99 12.51 -8.75
CA PHE A 223 25.67 12.84 -9.32
C PHE A 223 25.33 11.95 -10.53
N GLU A 224 26.26 11.75 -11.46
CA GLU A 224 26.05 10.88 -12.63
C GLU A 224 25.82 9.43 -12.22
N VAL A 225 26.51 8.95 -11.18
CA VAL A 225 26.28 7.61 -10.61
C VAL A 225 24.89 7.50 -9.98
N ALA A 226 24.43 8.53 -9.26
CA ALA A 226 23.09 8.58 -8.68
C ALA A 226 22.01 8.58 -9.77
N ALA A 227 22.19 9.37 -10.84
CA ALA A 227 21.25 9.47 -11.96
C ALA A 227 21.10 8.13 -12.69
N GLU A 228 22.19 7.43 -12.97
CA GLU A 228 22.16 6.09 -13.59
C GLU A 228 21.46 5.05 -12.73
N GLY A 229 21.65 5.12 -11.41
CA GLY A 229 20.98 4.24 -10.43
C GLY A 229 19.52 4.59 -10.19
N GLY A 230 19.04 5.73 -10.72
CA GLY A 230 17.70 6.24 -10.42
C GLY A 230 17.54 6.76 -9.00
N ALA A 231 18.63 7.07 -8.29
CA ALA A 231 18.67 7.58 -6.93
C ALA A 231 18.40 9.10 -6.90
N ARG A 232 17.14 9.49 -7.04
CA ARG A 232 16.74 10.89 -7.23
C ARG A 232 17.01 11.75 -6.00
N ARG A 233 16.76 11.26 -4.79
CA ARG A 233 16.95 11.98 -3.53
C ARG A 233 18.40 12.44 -3.34
N ILE A 234 19.33 11.50 -3.46
CA ILE A 234 20.74 11.83 -3.32
C ILE A 234 21.24 12.68 -4.51
N GLY A 235 20.68 12.48 -5.71
CA GLY A 235 20.95 13.32 -6.88
C GLY A 235 20.55 14.78 -6.65
N ALA A 236 19.39 15.05 -6.08
CA ALA A 236 18.95 16.40 -5.71
C ALA A 236 19.92 17.02 -4.67
N LEU A 237 20.30 16.27 -3.65
CA LEU A 237 21.27 16.72 -2.64
C LEU A 237 22.62 17.10 -3.27
N LEU A 238 23.14 16.28 -4.18
CA LEU A 238 24.42 16.51 -4.86
C LEU A 238 24.39 17.69 -5.85
N SER A 239 23.22 18.02 -6.41
CA SER A 239 23.03 19.20 -7.27
C SER A 239 22.87 20.51 -6.49
N GLY A 240 22.99 20.48 -5.15
CA GLY A 240 22.82 21.64 -4.28
C GLY A 240 21.37 22.09 -4.10
N GLN A 241 20.42 21.26 -4.53
CA GLN A 241 19.01 21.42 -4.18
C GLN A 241 18.83 20.88 -2.77
N ASP A 242 18.28 21.69 -1.88
CA ASP A 242 17.99 21.21 -0.53
C ASP A 242 16.81 20.21 -0.63
N PRO A 243 17.03 18.93 -0.34
CA PRO A 243 15.97 17.95 -0.37
C PRO A 243 14.87 18.23 0.65
N GLU A 244 15.10 19.11 1.63
CA GLU A 244 14.10 19.56 2.61
C GLU A 244 13.29 20.77 2.11
N THR A 245 13.81 21.59 1.19
CA THR A 245 13.10 22.76 0.63
C THR A 245 12.34 22.43 -0.64
N ASP A 246 12.73 21.37 -1.36
CA ASP A 246 11.94 20.77 -2.45
C ASP A 246 11.46 19.36 -2.04
N GLU A 247 11.17 19.22 -0.74
CA GLU A 247 10.77 17.97 -0.08
C GLU A 247 9.56 17.34 -0.78
N LEU A 248 8.65 18.17 -1.28
CA LEU A 248 7.46 17.75 -2.00
C LEU A 248 7.78 17.12 -3.36
N ALA A 249 8.65 17.74 -4.16
CA ALA A 249 9.03 17.21 -5.47
C ALA A 249 9.96 15.99 -5.36
N ALA A 250 10.85 15.97 -4.35
CA ALA A 250 11.72 14.82 -4.07
C ALA A 250 10.95 13.64 -3.49
N LEU A 251 9.96 13.88 -2.61
CA LEU A 251 9.06 12.86 -2.05
C LEU A 251 8.13 12.29 -3.12
N ALA A 252 7.60 13.12 -3.99
CA ALA A 252 6.82 12.66 -5.15
C ALA A 252 7.65 11.79 -6.10
N GLY A 253 9.00 11.88 -6.04
CA GLY A 253 9.91 11.01 -6.78
C GLY A 253 9.73 11.07 -8.30
N GLY A 254 9.05 12.11 -8.83
CA GLY A 254 8.63 12.24 -10.21
C GLY A 254 7.52 11.25 -10.59
N LEU A 255 6.82 10.69 -9.61
CA LEU A 255 5.57 9.97 -9.80
C LEU A 255 4.45 10.97 -10.09
N ASP A 256 3.50 10.57 -10.93
CA ASP A 256 2.20 11.24 -10.99
C ASP A 256 1.24 10.67 -9.93
N VAL A 257 0.07 11.26 -9.78
CA VAL A 257 -0.93 10.85 -8.77
C VAL A 257 -1.38 9.40 -8.98
N PHE A 258 -1.49 8.93 -10.21
CA PHE A 258 -1.90 7.55 -10.52
C PHE A 258 -0.78 6.55 -10.19
N GLN A 259 0.47 6.91 -10.46
CA GLN A 259 1.63 6.09 -10.10
C GLN A 259 1.80 6.00 -8.58
N ALA A 260 1.60 7.10 -7.85
CA ALA A 260 1.63 7.10 -6.39
C ALA A 260 0.56 6.16 -5.80
N LEU A 261 -0.67 6.21 -6.34
CA LEU A 261 -1.75 5.29 -5.96
C LEU A 261 -1.45 3.85 -6.34
N TRP A 262 -0.93 3.62 -7.56
CA TRP A 262 -0.59 2.27 -8.05
C TRP A 262 0.49 1.59 -7.22
N TYR A 263 1.43 2.36 -6.70
CA TYR A 263 2.52 1.85 -5.85
C TYR A 263 2.19 1.91 -4.36
N HIS A 264 0.98 2.32 -3.97
CA HIS A 264 0.60 2.57 -2.58
C HIS A 264 1.57 3.48 -1.83
N ASP A 265 2.12 4.50 -2.51
CA ASP A 265 3.06 5.44 -1.94
C ASP A 265 2.32 6.66 -1.39
N GLU A 266 1.81 6.54 -0.16
CA GLU A 266 1.08 7.63 0.51
C GLU A 266 1.95 8.86 0.76
N THR A 267 3.27 8.68 0.93
CA THR A 267 4.22 9.78 1.10
C THR A 267 4.32 10.60 -0.19
N ALA A 268 4.46 9.91 -1.34
CA ALA A 268 4.47 10.56 -2.64
C ALA A 268 3.10 11.22 -2.93
N LEU A 269 2.01 10.56 -2.57
CA LEU A 269 0.66 11.11 -2.73
C LEU A 269 0.47 12.39 -1.92
N ASP A 270 0.84 12.41 -0.63
CA ASP A 270 0.78 13.60 0.22
C ASP A 270 1.60 14.76 -0.36
N ALA A 271 2.82 14.46 -0.81
CA ALA A 271 3.69 15.44 -1.46
C ALA A 271 3.08 16.04 -2.73
N LEU A 272 2.49 15.20 -3.57
CA LEU A 272 1.79 15.63 -4.80
C LEU A 272 0.60 16.53 -4.47
N LEU A 273 -0.21 16.17 -3.50
CA LEU A 273 -1.37 16.95 -3.08
C LEU A 273 -0.96 18.32 -2.52
N ARG A 274 0.08 18.37 -1.68
CA ARG A 274 0.62 19.65 -1.16
C ARG A 274 1.25 20.52 -2.25
N SER A 275 1.77 19.91 -3.32
CA SER A 275 2.29 20.66 -4.47
C SER A 275 1.19 21.23 -5.38
N GLY A 276 -0.08 20.92 -5.10
CA GLY A 276 -1.22 21.39 -5.87
C GLY A 276 -1.47 20.60 -7.15
N THR A 277 -1.12 19.30 -7.15
CA THR A 277 -1.41 18.41 -8.28
C THR A 277 -2.91 18.36 -8.54
N ASP A 278 -3.29 18.44 -9.83
CA ASP A 278 -4.69 18.32 -10.23
C ASP A 278 -5.20 16.91 -9.95
N THR A 279 -6.22 16.82 -9.10
CA THR A 279 -6.90 15.57 -8.72
C THR A 279 -8.17 15.32 -9.54
N GLN A 280 -8.52 16.25 -10.45
CA GLN A 280 -9.69 16.15 -11.34
C GLN A 280 -9.25 15.74 -12.75
N THR A 281 -8.50 14.67 -12.84
CA THR A 281 -7.96 14.09 -14.06
C THR A 281 -8.39 12.64 -14.22
N ILE A 282 -8.15 12.06 -15.38
CA ILE A 282 -8.48 10.67 -15.69
C ILE A 282 -7.19 9.93 -16.06
N CYS A 283 -7.03 8.71 -15.56
CA CYS A 283 -5.90 7.85 -15.91
C CYS A 283 -5.97 7.42 -17.38
N GLU A 284 -5.01 7.86 -18.18
CA GLU A 284 -4.90 7.51 -19.59
C GLU A 284 -3.94 6.34 -19.86
N ASP A 285 -3.17 5.88 -18.86
CA ASP A 285 -2.20 4.80 -19.03
C ASP A 285 -2.90 3.44 -19.15
N GLU A 286 -2.91 2.88 -20.36
CA GLU A 286 -3.48 1.56 -20.65
C GLU A 286 -2.77 0.41 -19.91
N LYS A 287 -1.55 0.61 -19.40
CA LYS A 287 -0.84 -0.41 -18.61
C LYS A 287 -1.37 -0.53 -17.19
N MET A 288 -2.07 0.50 -16.71
CA MET A 288 -2.76 0.50 -15.42
C MET A 288 -4.21 0.04 -15.61
N TYR A 289 -4.44 -1.21 -16.00
CA TYR A 289 -5.76 -1.75 -16.37
C TYR A 289 -6.88 -1.41 -15.39
N ASP A 290 -6.60 -1.54 -14.07
CA ASP A 290 -7.60 -1.30 -13.03
C ASP A 290 -7.89 0.21 -12.85
N PHE A 291 -7.00 1.09 -13.31
CA PHE A 291 -7.09 2.54 -13.19
C PHE A 291 -7.52 3.24 -14.46
N HIS A 292 -7.27 2.62 -15.61
CA HIS A 292 -7.56 3.24 -16.91
C HIS A 292 -8.99 3.77 -16.97
N GLY A 293 -9.13 5.00 -17.39
CA GLY A 293 -10.40 5.71 -17.49
C GLY A 293 -10.98 6.25 -16.18
N LYS A 294 -10.35 6.01 -15.02
CA LYS A 294 -10.86 6.44 -13.70
C LYS A 294 -10.18 7.69 -13.18
N SER A 295 -10.86 8.41 -12.29
CA SER A 295 -10.28 9.52 -11.54
C SER A 295 -9.33 9.01 -10.42
N PRO A 296 -8.43 9.84 -9.88
CA PRO A 296 -7.56 9.44 -8.75
C PRO A 296 -8.36 8.88 -7.57
N LEU A 297 -9.47 9.53 -7.20
CA LEU A 297 -10.35 9.05 -6.13
C LEU A 297 -11.00 7.70 -6.49
N GLY A 298 -11.45 7.52 -7.74
CA GLY A 298 -11.95 6.26 -8.25
C GLY A 298 -10.90 5.15 -8.27
N CYS A 299 -9.63 5.49 -8.55
CA CYS A 299 -8.50 4.55 -8.49
C CYS A 299 -8.23 4.08 -7.06
N ALA A 300 -8.18 4.98 -6.08
CA ALA A 300 -8.02 4.64 -4.67
C ALA A 300 -9.12 3.68 -4.20
N LEU A 301 -10.37 3.95 -4.57
CA LEU A 301 -11.52 3.13 -4.20
C LEU A 301 -11.63 1.80 -4.97
N THR A 302 -11.00 1.68 -6.14
CA THR A 302 -10.92 0.41 -6.86
C THR A 302 -10.18 -0.67 -6.04
N TRP A 303 -9.23 -0.25 -5.22
CA TRP A 303 -8.46 -1.14 -4.35
C TRP A 303 -8.82 -0.99 -2.86
N GLU A 304 -9.90 -0.27 -2.55
CA GLU A 304 -10.36 0.00 -1.18
C GLU A 304 -9.28 0.63 -0.29
N ASN A 305 -8.39 1.43 -0.90
CA ASN A 305 -7.42 2.24 -0.16
C ASN A 305 -8.10 3.51 0.37
N PHE A 306 -8.84 3.36 1.48
CA PHE A 306 -9.59 4.45 2.09
C PHE A 306 -8.68 5.55 2.64
N SER A 307 -7.47 5.21 3.12
CA SER A 307 -6.47 6.20 3.56
C SER A 307 -6.10 7.15 2.41
N ALA A 308 -5.73 6.61 1.26
CA ALA A 308 -5.42 7.41 0.07
C ALA A 308 -6.65 8.19 -0.44
N ALA A 309 -7.86 7.60 -0.36
CA ALA A 309 -9.10 8.28 -0.75
C ALA A 309 -9.39 9.49 0.14
N GLU A 310 -9.20 9.38 1.46
CA GLU A 310 -9.33 10.51 2.40
C GLU A 310 -8.28 11.59 2.15
N MET A 311 -7.02 11.19 1.87
CA MET A 311 -5.97 12.15 1.52
C MET A 311 -6.35 12.95 0.27
N LEU A 312 -6.88 12.29 -0.77
CA LEU A 312 -7.35 12.93 -1.99
C LEU A 312 -8.50 13.90 -1.72
N LEU A 313 -9.50 13.50 -0.94
CA LEU A 313 -10.63 14.34 -0.58
C LEU A 313 -10.18 15.59 0.20
N ARG A 314 -9.34 15.43 1.22
CA ARG A 314 -8.75 16.55 1.97
C ARG A 314 -7.82 17.41 1.13
N GLY A 315 -7.21 16.83 0.10
CA GLY A 315 -6.40 17.52 -0.92
C GLY A 315 -7.23 18.26 -1.97
N GLY A 316 -8.57 18.23 -1.87
CA GLY A 316 -9.48 18.99 -2.76
C GLY A 316 -9.99 18.19 -3.95
N ALA A 317 -9.90 16.86 -3.93
CA ALA A 317 -10.55 16.04 -4.95
C ALA A 317 -12.07 16.19 -4.86
N ASP A 318 -12.70 16.45 -6.01
CA ASP A 318 -14.15 16.54 -6.12
C ASP A 318 -14.78 15.13 -6.05
N PRO A 319 -15.59 14.82 -5.03
CA PRO A 319 -16.23 13.51 -4.90
C PRO A 319 -17.22 13.19 -6.02
N ASP A 320 -17.77 14.23 -6.69
CA ASP A 320 -18.72 14.10 -7.79
C ASP A 320 -18.03 14.14 -9.19
N PHE A 321 -16.69 14.25 -9.23
CA PHE A 321 -15.94 14.19 -10.50
C PHE A 321 -16.16 12.86 -11.20
N ARG A 322 -16.44 12.93 -12.52
CA ARG A 322 -16.83 11.76 -13.32
C ARG A 322 -15.68 11.17 -14.10
N ASP A 323 -15.60 9.85 -14.08
CA ASP A 323 -14.65 9.08 -14.88
C ASP A 323 -15.05 9.02 -16.39
N SER A 324 -14.28 8.32 -17.20
CA SER A 324 -14.54 8.14 -18.63
C SER A 324 -15.86 7.41 -18.95
N GLU A 325 -16.43 6.69 -17.98
CA GLU A 325 -17.73 6.03 -18.07
C GLU A 325 -18.88 6.84 -17.46
N GLU A 326 -18.61 8.11 -17.12
CA GLU A 326 -19.52 9.04 -16.44
C GLU A 326 -19.96 8.59 -15.05
N ARG A 327 -19.09 7.86 -14.32
CA ARG A 327 -19.33 7.41 -12.95
C ARG A 327 -18.59 8.28 -11.96
N THR A 328 -19.19 8.54 -10.81
CA THR A 328 -18.49 9.10 -9.65
C THR A 328 -17.60 8.04 -9.00
N ALA A 329 -16.65 8.46 -8.18
CA ALA A 329 -15.78 7.57 -7.42
C ALA A 329 -16.58 6.60 -6.52
N PHE A 330 -17.69 7.07 -5.93
CA PHE A 330 -18.61 6.22 -5.16
C PHE A 330 -19.22 5.10 -6.03
N ALA A 331 -19.66 5.42 -7.25
CA ALA A 331 -20.19 4.41 -8.17
C ALA A 331 -19.10 3.42 -8.61
N VAL A 332 -17.87 3.86 -8.79
CA VAL A 332 -16.73 2.97 -9.06
C VAL A 332 -16.53 2.00 -7.89
N TRP A 333 -16.55 2.47 -6.64
CA TRP A 333 -16.38 1.65 -5.46
C TRP A 333 -17.49 0.60 -5.32
N MET A 334 -18.76 1.00 -5.35
CA MET A 334 -19.91 0.09 -5.24
C MET A 334 -19.93 -0.94 -6.36
N SER A 335 -19.30 -0.62 -7.47
CA SER A 335 -19.18 -1.47 -8.62
C SER A 335 -18.08 -2.52 -8.51
N ASN A 336 -17.23 -2.43 -7.52
CA ASN A 336 -16.10 -3.33 -7.34
C ASN A 336 -16.57 -4.73 -6.88
N LYS A 337 -16.22 -5.77 -7.66
CA LYS A 337 -16.54 -7.17 -7.34
C LYS A 337 -15.57 -7.80 -6.32
N ARG A 338 -14.59 -7.03 -5.83
CA ARG A 338 -13.47 -7.53 -5.02
C ARG A 338 -13.58 -7.23 -3.53
N HIS A 339 -14.74 -6.91 -2.99
CA HIS A 339 -14.96 -6.65 -1.55
C HIS A 339 -14.56 -7.83 -0.66
N LYS A 340 -13.25 -8.12 -0.56
CA LYS A 340 -12.75 -9.30 0.17
C LYS A 340 -12.22 -9.01 1.57
N SER A 341 -11.89 -7.77 1.85
CA SER A 341 -11.30 -7.33 3.13
C SER A 341 -12.11 -6.17 3.70
N PHE A 342 -13.43 -6.25 3.62
CA PHE A 342 -14.28 -5.17 4.08
C PHE A 342 -14.11 -4.95 5.59
N CYS A 343 -13.69 -3.73 5.96
CA CYS A 343 -13.70 -3.24 7.33
C CYS A 343 -14.83 -2.22 7.46
N LYS A 344 -15.79 -2.51 8.31
CA LYS A 344 -16.96 -1.65 8.51
C LYS A 344 -16.58 -0.28 9.05
N GLU A 345 -15.63 -0.21 9.94
CA GLU A 345 -15.14 1.01 10.54
C GLU A 345 -14.53 1.94 9.49
N ASP A 346 -13.66 1.41 8.61
CA ASP A 346 -13.01 2.18 7.54
C ASP A 346 -14.04 2.69 6.52
N CYS A 347 -15.02 1.85 6.17
CA CYS A 347 -16.12 2.24 5.30
C CYS A 347 -16.93 3.41 5.86
N LEU A 348 -17.32 3.34 7.13
CA LEU A 348 -18.11 4.40 7.79
C LEU A 348 -17.30 5.68 7.89
N HIS A 349 -16.02 5.59 8.26
CA HIS A 349 -15.13 6.73 8.33
C HIS A 349 -14.96 7.42 6.98
N PHE A 350 -14.77 6.63 5.91
CA PHE A 350 -14.69 7.16 4.55
C PHE A 350 -16.00 7.85 4.10
N LEU A 351 -17.17 7.24 4.34
CA LEU A 351 -18.46 7.85 4.02
C LEU A 351 -18.68 9.16 4.77
N GLN A 352 -18.27 9.22 6.03
CA GLN A 352 -18.29 10.45 6.81
C GLN A 352 -17.38 11.51 6.19
N CYS A 353 -16.17 11.15 5.78
CA CYS A 353 -15.23 12.06 5.12
C CYS A 353 -15.79 12.60 3.80
N LEU A 354 -16.50 11.78 3.00
CA LEU A 354 -17.20 12.23 1.80
C LEU A 354 -18.20 13.33 2.12
N MET A 355 -19.04 13.13 3.14
CA MET A 355 -20.04 14.12 3.57
C MET A 355 -19.39 15.42 4.05
N GLU A 356 -18.31 15.33 4.82
CA GLU A 356 -17.56 16.48 5.31
C GLU A 356 -16.92 17.29 4.16
N CYS A 357 -16.58 16.62 3.05
CA CYS A 357 -16.03 17.25 1.85
C CYS A 357 -17.12 17.81 0.89
N GLY A 358 -18.38 17.83 1.32
CA GLY A 358 -19.48 18.47 0.58
C GLY A 358 -20.16 17.56 -0.44
N TRP A 359 -19.89 16.25 -0.40
CA TRP A 359 -20.61 15.28 -1.22
C TRP A 359 -22.10 15.24 -0.87
N THR A 360 -22.94 15.10 -1.88
CA THR A 360 -24.39 15.01 -1.72
C THR A 360 -24.89 13.64 -2.16
N PRO A 361 -25.50 12.84 -1.25
CA PRO A 361 -25.95 11.47 -1.55
C PRO A 361 -26.93 11.35 -2.71
N ASP A 362 -27.71 12.42 -2.95
CA ASP A 362 -28.75 12.47 -3.97
C ASP A 362 -28.27 12.98 -5.33
N SER A 363 -26.98 13.38 -5.43
CA SER A 363 -26.38 13.68 -6.73
C SER A 363 -26.36 12.43 -7.62
N PRO A 364 -26.62 12.57 -8.94
CA PRO A 364 -26.51 11.45 -9.85
C PRO A 364 -25.10 10.86 -9.84
N ALA A 365 -24.96 9.57 -9.54
CA ALA A 365 -23.68 8.89 -9.41
C ALA A 365 -23.18 8.28 -10.73
N ASP A 366 -24.04 8.12 -11.72
CA ASP A 366 -23.72 7.57 -13.04
C ASP A 366 -24.50 8.25 -14.18
N LYS A 367 -24.20 7.84 -15.41
CA LYS A 367 -24.86 8.34 -16.63
C LYS A 367 -26.34 8.02 -16.75
N TYR A 368 -26.87 7.12 -15.92
CA TYR A 368 -28.28 6.74 -15.91
C TYR A 368 -29.11 7.56 -14.91
N GLY A 369 -28.43 8.46 -14.19
CA GLY A 369 -29.07 9.27 -13.15
C GLY A 369 -29.35 8.53 -11.86
N ASN A 370 -28.73 7.38 -11.64
CA ASN A 370 -28.80 6.68 -10.35
C ASN A 370 -28.18 7.56 -9.27
N THR A 371 -28.87 7.72 -8.14
CA THR A 371 -28.29 8.34 -6.94
C THR A 371 -27.31 7.37 -6.28
N SER A 372 -26.49 7.86 -5.36
CA SER A 372 -25.58 7.00 -4.60
C SER A 372 -26.32 5.90 -3.85
N LEU A 373 -27.52 6.19 -3.30
CA LEU A 373 -28.37 5.16 -2.68
C LEU A 373 -28.82 4.09 -3.70
N SER A 374 -29.21 4.49 -4.91
CA SER A 374 -29.56 3.54 -5.98
C SER A 374 -28.39 2.64 -6.37
N VAL A 375 -27.18 3.20 -6.46
CA VAL A 375 -25.96 2.44 -6.78
C VAL A 375 -25.56 1.52 -5.61
N ALA A 376 -25.69 1.98 -4.36
CA ALA A 376 -25.43 1.15 -3.18
C ALA A 376 -26.39 -0.07 -3.12
N CYS A 377 -27.68 0.11 -3.46
CA CYS A 377 -28.66 -0.98 -3.57
C CYS A 377 -28.24 -2.05 -4.60
N GLN A 378 -27.65 -1.64 -5.73
CA GLN A 378 -27.11 -2.60 -6.71
C GLN A 378 -25.92 -3.39 -6.15
N GLY A 379 -25.18 -2.81 -5.20
CA GLY A 379 -24.07 -3.41 -4.46
C GLY A 379 -24.47 -4.21 -3.20
N ALA A 380 -25.72 -4.19 -2.78
CA ALA A 380 -26.20 -4.66 -1.48
C ALA A 380 -26.02 -6.16 -1.17
N GLY A 381 -25.67 -7.01 -2.13
CA GLY A 381 -25.31 -8.41 -1.86
C GLY A 381 -23.89 -8.60 -1.32
N TYR A 382 -23.27 -7.52 -0.88
CA TYR A 382 -22.02 -7.52 -0.15
C TYR A 382 -22.18 -6.63 1.08
N GLU A 383 -21.50 -6.96 2.14
CA GLU A 383 -21.54 -6.22 3.41
C GLU A 383 -21.26 -4.72 3.24
N ALA A 384 -20.35 -4.35 2.30
CA ALA A 384 -20.06 -2.96 1.94
C ALA A 384 -21.30 -2.21 1.43
N GLY A 385 -22.10 -2.85 0.56
CA GLY A 385 -23.33 -2.25 0.05
C GLY A 385 -24.38 -2.02 1.13
N VAL A 386 -24.60 -3.02 2.01
CA VAL A 386 -25.54 -2.88 3.15
C VAL A 386 -25.10 -1.76 4.08
N CYS A 387 -23.79 -1.69 4.39
CA CYS A 387 -23.21 -0.62 5.21
C CYS A 387 -23.44 0.76 4.58
N ALA A 388 -23.20 0.90 3.27
CA ALA A 388 -23.41 2.13 2.55
C ALA A 388 -24.91 2.52 2.50
N VAL A 389 -25.82 1.59 2.23
CA VAL A 389 -27.29 1.84 2.24
C VAL A 389 -27.72 2.34 3.61
N ARG A 390 -27.34 1.66 4.69
CA ARG A 390 -27.66 2.08 6.05
C ARG A 390 -27.19 3.50 6.33
N TYR A 391 -25.91 3.79 6.05
CA TYR A 391 -25.34 5.11 6.27
C TYR A 391 -26.06 6.21 5.47
N LEU A 392 -26.35 5.95 4.18
CA LEU A 392 -27.04 6.91 3.30
C LEU A 392 -28.46 7.18 3.78
N VAL A 393 -29.21 6.15 4.16
CA VAL A 393 -30.57 6.29 4.71
C VAL A 393 -30.54 7.10 6.02
N GLU A 394 -29.64 6.78 6.95
CA GLU A 394 -29.47 7.51 8.21
C GLU A 394 -29.03 8.96 8.00
N SER A 395 -28.30 9.24 6.91
CA SER A 395 -27.87 10.57 6.51
C SER A 395 -28.95 11.37 5.76
N GLY A 396 -30.14 10.78 5.55
CA GLY A 396 -31.30 11.46 4.96
C GLY A 396 -31.35 11.45 3.44
N ALA A 397 -30.71 10.49 2.79
CA ALA A 397 -30.84 10.27 1.33
C ALA A 397 -32.29 10.02 0.95
N ASP A 398 -32.72 10.55 -0.20
CA ASP A 398 -34.09 10.33 -0.70
C ASP A 398 -34.26 8.87 -1.18
N VAL A 399 -34.98 8.08 -0.38
CA VAL A 399 -35.27 6.67 -0.67
C VAL A 399 -36.19 6.45 -1.87
N ASN A 400 -36.83 7.53 -2.35
CA ASN A 400 -37.77 7.52 -3.48
C ASN A 400 -37.23 8.28 -4.70
N ALA A 401 -35.98 8.76 -4.67
CA ALA A 401 -35.35 9.39 -5.81
C ALA A 401 -35.36 8.46 -7.03
N VAL A 402 -35.75 8.97 -8.19
CA VAL A 402 -35.86 8.17 -9.41
C VAL A 402 -34.74 8.47 -10.39
N ASN A 403 -34.23 7.44 -11.03
CA ASN A 403 -33.26 7.56 -12.13
C ASN A 403 -33.98 7.92 -13.46
N MET A 404 -33.22 8.03 -14.55
CA MET A 404 -33.78 8.35 -15.88
C MET A 404 -34.79 7.31 -16.39
N GLN A 405 -34.80 6.10 -15.84
CA GLN A 405 -35.72 5.02 -16.14
C GLN A 405 -36.96 5.01 -15.22
N GLY A 406 -37.07 5.97 -14.30
CA GLY A 406 -38.15 6.02 -13.31
C GLY A 406 -37.99 5.00 -12.17
N GLN A 407 -36.82 4.37 -12.04
CA GLN A 407 -36.56 3.34 -11.03
C GLN A 407 -36.17 4.01 -9.71
N THR A 408 -36.77 3.56 -8.62
CA THR A 408 -36.38 3.93 -7.24
C THR A 408 -35.22 3.07 -6.73
N PRO A 409 -34.52 3.47 -5.65
CA PRO A 409 -33.44 2.66 -5.06
C PRO A 409 -33.86 1.23 -4.73
N VAL A 410 -35.08 1.03 -4.19
CA VAL A 410 -35.58 -0.32 -3.85
C VAL A 410 -35.82 -1.19 -5.08
N MET A 411 -36.17 -0.62 -6.23
CA MET A 411 -36.26 -1.36 -7.49
C MET A 411 -34.87 -1.79 -7.98
N ASN A 412 -33.86 -0.94 -7.78
CA ASN A 412 -32.48 -1.23 -8.16
C ASN A 412 -31.85 -2.38 -7.35
N LEU A 413 -32.37 -2.68 -6.16
CA LEU A 413 -31.96 -3.85 -5.38
C LEU A 413 -32.18 -5.17 -6.15
N TYR A 414 -33.28 -5.26 -6.91
CA TYR A 414 -33.67 -6.46 -7.68
C TYR A 414 -33.44 -6.32 -9.19
N GLY A 415 -33.17 -5.12 -9.69
CA GLY A 415 -33.08 -4.78 -11.11
C GLY A 415 -31.89 -5.35 -11.88
N GLY A 416 -31.01 -6.09 -11.22
CA GLY A 416 -29.78 -6.64 -11.80
C GLY A 416 -28.65 -5.62 -11.95
N ARG A 417 -27.41 -6.10 -12.04
CA ARG A 417 -26.22 -5.23 -12.19
C ARG A 417 -26.10 -4.77 -13.63
N PHE A 418 -26.25 -3.48 -13.86
CA PHE A 418 -26.03 -2.83 -15.15
C PHE A 418 -24.55 -2.58 -15.42
N TRP A 419 -23.81 -3.60 -15.90
CA TRP A 419 -22.37 -3.47 -16.11
C TRP A 419 -21.94 -3.38 -17.56
N ASP A 420 -22.83 -3.63 -18.50
CA ASP A 420 -22.49 -3.73 -19.93
C ASP A 420 -23.25 -2.78 -20.86
N GLY A 421 -23.82 -1.71 -20.29
CA GLY A 421 -24.53 -0.68 -21.07
C GLY A 421 -25.84 -1.15 -21.69
N ASN A 422 -26.27 -2.38 -21.43
CA ASN A 422 -27.55 -2.88 -21.89
C ASN A 422 -28.62 -2.65 -20.82
N ILE A 423 -29.52 -1.70 -21.08
CA ILE A 423 -30.75 -1.49 -20.31
C ILE A 423 -31.51 -2.82 -20.30
N PRO A 424 -31.90 -3.39 -19.13
CA PRO A 424 -32.81 -4.53 -19.15
C PRO A 424 -34.10 -4.08 -19.82
N ARG A 425 -34.35 -4.62 -20.98
CA ARG A 425 -35.67 -4.52 -21.57
C ARG A 425 -36.54 -5.53 -20.84
N PHE A 426 -37.28 -5.09 -19.82
CA PHE A 426 -38.34 -5.87 -19.22
C PHE A 426 -39.45 -6.18 -20.23
N ALA A 427 -39.59 -5.42 -21.26
CA ALA A 427 -40.44 -5.72 -22.41
C ALA A 427 -39.69 -6.67 -23.35
N GLY A 428 -40.00 -7.94 -23.28
CA GLY A 428 -39.48 -8.99 -24.18
C GLY A 428 -38.04 -9.34 -23.86
N PHE A 429 -37.79 -10.09 -22.80
CA PHE A 429 -36.52 -10.78 -22.57
C PHE A 429 -36.13 -11.54 -23.84
N PRO A 430 -34.99 -11.22 -24.49
CA PRO A 430 -34.48 -12.13 -25.49
C PRO A 430 -34.14 -13.43 -24.78
N ARG A 431 -34.68 -14.54 -25.25
CA ARG A 431 -34.53 -15.92 -24.74
C ARG A 431 -33.08 -16.43 -24.69
N SER A 432 -32.08 -15.55 -24.89
CA SER A 432 -30.65 -15.89 -25.04
C SER A 432 -29.73 -15.36 -23.99
N TYR A 433 -30.21 -14.77 -22.89
CA TYR A 433 -29.33 -14.35 -21.82
C TYR A 433 -29.26 -15.40 -20.71
N PRO A 434 -28.05 -15.93 -20.40
CA PRO A 434 -27.84 -16.81 -19.25
C PRO A 434 -27.80 -15.96 -17.99
N TYR A 435 -28.96 -15.55 -17.50
CA TYR A 435 -29.03 -14.84 -16.22
C TYR A 435 -29.13 -15.83 -15.08
N GLY A 436 -28.03 -15.96 -14.36
CA GLY A 436 -28.17 -16.11 -12.95
C GLY A 436 -28.76 -14.79 -12.39
N GLY A 437 -30.10 -14.70 -12.29
CA GLY A 437 -30.73 -13.74 -11.41
C GLY A 437 -30.03 -13.88 -10.07
N ARG A 438 -29.65 -12.76 -9.43
CA ARG A 438 -29.02 -12.78 -8.12
C ARG A 438 -29.92 -13.53 -7.16
N SER A 439 -29.41 -14.56 -6.48
CA SER A 439 -30.06 -15.15 -5.34
C SER A 439 -30.31 -14.05 -4.32
N CYS A 440 -31.53 -13.90 -3.83
CA CYS A 440 -31.81 -13.03 -2.70
C CYS A 440 -30.99 -13.54 -1.51
N THR A 441 -30.05 -12.74 -1.05
CA THR A 441 -29.20 -13.07 0.11
C THR A 441 -29.84 -12.54 1.37
N ASP A 442 -29.32 -12.91 2.53
CA ASP A 442 -29.77 -12.35 3.81
C ASP A 442 -29.49 -10.82 3.86
N GLU A 443 -28.41 -10.39 3.19
CA GLU A 443 -28.05 -8.97 3.05
C GLU A 443 -29.04 -8.19 2.18
N ASP A 444 -29.59 -8.82 1.13
CA ASP A 444 -30.64 -8.20 0.32
C ASP A 444 -31.95 -8.03 1.10
N ALA A 445 -32.29 -8.99 1.96
CA ALA A 445 -33.46 -8.90 2.83
C ALA A 445 -33.28 -7.78 3.88
N GLU A 446 -32.10 -7.68 4.50
CA GLU A 446 -31.75 -6.57 5.42
C GLU A 446 -31.84 -5.21 4.72
N THR A 447 -31.31 -5.11 3.50
CA THR A 447 -31.36 -3.87 2.72
C THR A 447 -32.80 -3.50 2.35
N LEU A 448 -33.63 -4.48 1.95
CA LEU A 448 -35.04 -4.25 1.65
C LEU A 448 -35.78 -3.73 2.88
N GLU A 449 -35.58 -4.35 4.05
CA GLU A 449 -36.18 -3.94 5.31
C GLU A 449 -35.80 -2.49 5.67
N LEU A 450 -34.51 -2.14 5.59
CA LEU A 450 -34.01 -0.78 5.82
C LEU A 450 -34.70 0.27 4.92
N LEU A 451 -34.85 -0.03 3.63
CA LEU A 451 -35.48 0.89 2.69
C LEU A 451 -36.99 1.03 2.95
N LEU A 452 -37.67 -0.06 3.29
CA LEU A 452 -39.11 -0.05 3.63
C LEU A 452 -39.38 0.69 4.93
N GLU A 453 -38.54 0.49 5.97
CA GLU A 453 -38.60 1.24 7.23
C GLU A 453 -38.38 2.76 7.00
N ALA A 454 -37.52 3.11 6.05
CA ALA A 454 -37.25 4.49 5.67
C ALA A 454 -38.34 5.12 4.79
N GLY A 455 -39.39 4.38 4.43
CA GLY A 455 -40.54 4.88 3.68
C GLY A 455 -40.41 4.76 2.16
N ALA A 456 -39.73 3.74 1.66
CA ALA A 456 -39.71 3.44 0.23
C ALA A 456 -41.13 3.17 -0.31
N ASP A 457 -41.50 3.82 -1.42
CA ASP A 457 -42.82 3.61 -2.07
C ASP A 457 -42.85 2.28 -2.79
N ILE A 458 -43.57 1.33 -2.19
CA ILE A 458 -43.74 -0.03 -2.72
C ILE A 458 -44.60 -0.10 -4.01
N ASN A 459 -45.39 0.96 -4.27
CA ASN A 459 -46.28 1.04 -5.43
C ASN A 459 -45.77 2.00 -6.52
N ALA A 460 -44.61 2.60 -6.32
CA ALA A 460 -43.96 3.42 -7.35
C ALA A 460 -43.85 2.61 -8.66
N LYS A 461 -43.98 3.30 -9.79
CA LYS A 461 -43.87 2.69 -11.11
C LYS A 461 -42.70 3.29 -11.87
N ASP A 462 -41.93 2.43 -12.50
CA ASP A 462 -40.90 2.85 -13.45
C ASP A 462 -41.52 3.34 -14.78
N ASN A 463 -40.71 3.76 -15.74
CA ASN A 463 -41.20 4.23 -17.06
C ASN A 463 -41.89 3.12 -17.90
N TRP A 464 -41.74 1.88 -17.52
CA TRP A 464 -42.43 0.73 -18.15
C TRP A 464 -43.63 0.25 -17.35
N GLY A 465 -43.97 0.94 -16.27
CA GLY A 465 -45.11 0.60 -15.40
C GLY A 465 -44.84 -0.54 -14.42
N ASN A 466 -43.57 -0.96 -14.26
CA ASN A 466 -43.22 -2.02 -13.31
C ASN A 466 -43.18 -1.44 -11.89
N THR A 467 -43.76 -2.18 -10.94
CA THR A 467 -43.64 -1.92 -9.50
C THR A 467 -42.55 -2.80 -8.88
N LEU A 468 -42.26 -2.59 -7.59
CA LEU A 468 -41.34 -3.43 -6.84
C LEU A 468 -41.65 -4.92 -6.96
N LEU A 469 -42.93 -5.32 -6.92
CA LEU A 469 -43.31 -6.72 -7.08
C LEU A 469 -42.96 -7.30 -8.46
N HIS A 470 -43.02 -6.52 -9.53
CA HIS A 470 -42.56 -6.94 -10.86
C HIS A 470 -41.06 -7.21 -10.86
N TYR A 471 -40.25 -6.36 -10.17
CA TYR A 471 -38.81 -6.54 -10.04
C TYR A 471 -38.45 -7.77 -9.22
N ILE A 472 -39.15 -8.04 -8.12
CA ILE A 472 -38.98 -9.23 -7.30
C ILE A 472 -39.35 -10.51 -8.13
N ALA A 473 -40.45 -10.49 -8.85
CA ALA A 473 -40.87 -11.60 -9.72
C ALA A 473 -39.89 -11.82 -10.90
N GLY A 474 -39.31 -10.75 -11.43
CA GLY A 474 -38.27 -10.78 -12.48
C GLY A 474 -36.89 -11.21 -12.01
N SER A 475 -36.63 -11.23 -10.72
CA SER A 475 -35.34 -11.58 -10.12
C SER A 475 -35.11 -13.13 -10.12
N SER A 476 -34.16 -13.62 -9.34
CA SER A 476 -33.99 -15.08 -9.16
C SER A 476 -35.15 -15.70 -8.40
N THR A 477 -35.50 -16.92 -8.73
CA THR A 477 -36.52 -17.71 -8.02
C THR A 477 -36.14 -18.04 -6.58
N ARG A 478 -34.86 -17.86 -6.21
CA ARG A 478 -34.42 -18.13 -4.85
C ARG A 478 -34.53 -16.84 -4.00
N GLY A 479 -35.40 -16.88 -3.00
CA GLY A 479 -35.65 -15.78 -2.07
C GLY A 479 -36.71 -14.76 -2.54
N SER A 480 -37.26 -14.90 -3.74
CA SER A 480 -38.30 -14.01 -4.29
C SER A 480 -39.59 -14.01 -3.45
N LYS A 481 -39.98 -15.16 -2.93
CA LYS A 481 -41.16 -15.32 -2.05
C LYS A 481 -40.93 -14.61 -0.71
N GLU A 482 -39.76 -14.76 -0.11
CA GLU A 482 -39.39 -14.14 1.15
C GLU A 482 -39.36 -12.60 1.00
N ALA A 483 -38.80 -12.07 -0.09
CA ALA A 483 -38.81 -10.65 -0.41
C ALA A 483 -40.26 -10.13 -0.64
N ALA A 484 -41.08 -10.86 -1.39
CA ALA A 484 -42.50 -10.50 -1.58
C ALA A 484 -43.28 -10.52 -0.27
N ALA A 485 -43.01 -11.49 0.62
CA ALA A 485 -43.66 -11.57 1.94
C ALA A 485 -43.28 -10.35 2.80
N LEU A 486 -42.01 -9.96 2.78
CA LEU A 486 -41.55 -8.77 3.50
C LEU A 486 -42.25 -7.49 3.00
N VAL A 487 -42.39 -7.32 1.68
CA VAL A 487 -43.13 -6.18 1.10
C VAL A 487 -44.59 -6.16 1.54
N MET A 488 -45.23 -7.35 1.66
CA MET A 488 -46.61 -7.47 2.15
C MET A 488 -46.74 -7.13 3.64
N ASP A 489 -45.76 -7.45 4.43
CA ASP A 489 -45.76 -7.16 5.88
C ASP A 489 -45.60 -5.66 6.16
N PHE A 490 -44.84 -4.94 5.33
CA PHE A 490 -44.65 -3.50 5.47
C PHE A 490 -45.75 -2.63 4.87
N GLY A 491 -46.57 -3.17 3.96
CA GLY A 491 -47.60 -2.36 3.34
C GLY A 491 -48.62 -3.15 2.55
N SER A 492 -49.40 -2.46 1.71
CA SER A 492 -50.40 -3.05 0.85
C SER A 492 -49.99 -2.84 -0.62
N PRO A 493 -49.05 -3.66 -1.14
CA PRO A 493 -48.67 -3.55 -2.53
C PRO A 493 -49.86 -3.93 -3.44
N ASP A 494 -49.99 -3.23 -4.58
CA ASP A 494 -50.98 -3.54 -5.58
C ASP A 494 -50.55 -4.80 -6.38
N VAL A 495 -50.98 -5.96 -5.92
CA VAL A 495 -50.67 -7.25 -6.55
C VAL A 495 -51.27 -7.37 -7.95
N SER A 496 -52.37 -6.63 -8.21
CA SER A 496 -53.07 -6.61 -9.49
C SER A 496 -52.49 -5.62 -10.51
N ALA A 497 -51.49 -4.82 -10.07
CA ALA A 497 -50.85 -3.87 -10.96
C ALA A 497 -50.25 -4.55 -12.18
N VAL A 498 -50.48 -3.97 -13.34
CA VAL A 498 -49.90 -4.44 -14.60
C VAL A 498 -48.94 -3.39 -15.16
N ASN A 499 -47.88 -3.85 -15.80
CA ASN A 499 -46.94 -3.01 -16.50
C ASN A 499 -47.47 -2.62 -17.92
N ASN A 500 -46.68 -1.90 -18.70
CA ASN A 500 -47.05 -1.44 -20.04
C ASN A 500 -47.25 -2.58 -21.07
N GLU A 501 -46.82 -3.79 -20.73
CA GLU A 501 -47.06 -5.03 -21.53
C GLU A 501 -48.27 -5.81 -21.04
N CYS A 502 -49.03 -5.24 -20.13
CA CYS A 502 -50.18 -5.88 -19.48
C CYS A 502 -49.83 -7.13 -18.68
N LEU A 503 -48.59 -7.26 -18.19
CA LEU A 503 -48.15 -8.34 -17.33
C LEU A 503 -48.21 -7.90 -15.87
N SER A 504 -48.77 -8.75 -15.01
CA SER A 504 -48.69 -8.61 -13.56
C SER A 504 -47.44 -9.29 -13.00
N ALA A 505 -47.08 -9.03 -11.74
CA ALA A 505 -46.02 -9.75 -11.05
C ALA A 505 -46.26 -11.26 -11.03
N LEU A 506 -47.53 -11.69 -10.97
CA LEU A 506 -47.92 -13.11 -11.04
C LEU A 506 -47.60 -13.71 -12.43
N ASP A 507 -47.90 -12.98 -13.51
CA ASP A 507 -47.62 -13.43 -14.88
C ASP A 507 -46.09 -13.61 -15.07
N ILE A 508 -45.30 -12.67 -14.60
CA ILE A 508 -43.83 -12.75 -14.64
C ILE A 508 -43.32 -13.95 -13.85
N ALA A 509 -43.84 -14.19 -12.64
CA ALA A 509 -43.47 -15.33 -11.81
C ALA A 509 -43.83 -16.68 -12.50
N MET A 510 -44.95 -16.74 -13.22
CA MET A 510 -45.32 -17.90 -14.03
C MET A 510 -44.38 -18.12 -15.22
N GLU A 511 -44.00 -17.07 -15.93
CA GLU A 511 -43.04 -17.15 -17.03
C GLU A 511 -41.63 -17.59 -16.58
N LYS A 512 -41.28 -17.33 -15.32
CA LYS A 512 -40.01 -17.73 -14.70
C LYS A 512 -40.03 -19.11 -14.05
N ASP A 513 -41.19 -19.80 -14.10
CA ASP A 513 -41.39 -21.08 -13.40
C ASP A 513 -41.13 -21.00 -11.88
N ASP A 514 -41.35 -19.84 -11.26
CA ASP A 514 -41.22 -19.67 -9.80
C ASP A 514 -42.49 -20.12 -9.08
N GLU A 515 -42.66 -21.45 -8.96
CA GLU A 515 -43.82 -22.03 -8.29
C GLU A 515 -44.05 -21.53 -6.86
N THR A 516 -42.99 -21.15 -6.15
CA THR A 516 -43.07 -20.71 -4.75
C THR A 516 -43.68 -19.33 -4.65
N LEU A 517 -43.24 -18.41 -5.49
CA LEU A 517 -43.79 -17.06 -5.59
C LEU A 517 -45.18 -17.06 -6.18
N VAL A 518 -45.45 -17.87 -7.24
CA VAL A 518 -46.77 -18.03 -7.82
C VAL A 518 -47.80 -18.46 -6.76
N LYS A 519 -47.52 -19.53 -6.00
CA LYS A 519 -48.39 -20.01 -4.90
C LYS A 519 -48.60 -18.95 -3.82
N PHE A 520 -47.60 -18.11 -3.60
CA PHE A 520 -47.69 -17.03 -2.63
C PHE A 520 -48.60 -15.90 -3.15
N LEU A 521 -48.34 -15.36 -4.35
CA LEU A 521 -49.10 -14.23 -4.92
C LEU A 521 -50.57 -14.58 -5.17
N LEU A 522 -50.90 -15.83 -5.54
CA LEU A 522 -52.28 -16.31 -5.69
C LEU A 522 -53.12 -16.22 -4.41
N LYS A 523 -52.53 -16.01 -3.23
CA LYS A 523 -53.30 -15.83 -1.99
C LYS A 523 -53.79 -14.37 -1.82
N TYR A 524 -53.22 -13.46 -2.57
CA TYR A 524 -53.47 -12.02 -2.46
C TYR A 524 -54.06 -11.43 -3.76
N SER A 525 -54.17 -12.22 -4.83
CA SER A 525 -54.77 -11.86 -6.13
C SER A 525 -56.29 -11.99 -6.16
#